data_e47ddc31a8ad4aa98f833f2cb55d74b6
#
_entry.id   e47ddc31a8ad4aa98f833f2cb55d74b6
#
_cell.length_a   1.000
_cell.length_b   1.000
_cell.length_c   1.000
_cell.angle_alpha   90.00
_cell.angle_beta   90.00
_cell.angle_gamma   90.00
#
_symmetry.space_group_name_H-M   'P 1'
#
loop_
_entity.id
_entity.type
_entity.pdbx_description
1 polymer ?
#
loop_
_entity_poly.entity_id
_entity_poly.type
_entity_poly.pdbx_seq_one_letter_code
_entity_poly.pdbx_strand_id
1 'polypeptide(L)'
;MEFVARVVGEERWGDLVELFGPSGGTRGCWCMARRLPSAQVAANGNAENRAALQSFVEAGGPVGLIGYVDARPAVWCAVAPRTAYYAIMHSRTLPIDDPGDETIWAINCLFVKRAYRGRGLTAPMIDAAVEYARTSGARIVEAYPVKAMPGDPGRGVLSTFLGAGFTPYAENRTTARRNVVVRRTL
;
A
#
# COMPACT_ATOMS: atom_id res chain seq x y z
N MET A 1 9.48 1.10 -22.62
CA MET A 1 9.15 1.35 -21.19
C MET A 1 9.24 -0.01 -20.50
N GLU A 2 10.33 -0.25 -19.83
CA GLU A 2 10.54 -1.44 -19.00
C GLU A 2 10.01 -1.15 -17.58
N PHE A 3 9.21 -2.07 -17.01
CA PHE A 3 8.72 -1.97 -15.64
C PHE A 3 9.25 -3.16 -14.82
N VAL A 4 9.86 -2.87 -13.68
CA VAL A 4 10.35 -3.88 -12.74
C VAL A 4 9.98 -3.48 -11.32
N ALA A 5 9.40 -4.40 -10.53
CA ALA A 5 9.16 -4.18 -9.11
C ALA A 5 10.25 -4.85 -8.25
N ARG A 6 10.62 -4.21 -7.14
CA ARG A 6 11.60 -4.72 -6.17
C ARG A 6 11.09 -4.51 -4.75
N VAL A 7 11.33 -5.51 -3.90
CA VAL A 7 11.05 -5.42 -2.46
C VAL A 7 11.94 -4.35 -1.84
N VAL A 8 11.40 -3.58 -0.91
CA VAL A 8 12.17 -2.57 -0.18
C VAL A 8 12.88 -3.21 1.00
N GLY A 9 14.19 -3.09 0.97
CA GLY A 9 15.10 -3.31 2.07
C GLY A 9 15.99 -2.09 2.25
N GLU A 10 16.96 -2.16 3.16
CA GLU A 10 17.88 -1.04 3.45
C GLU A 10 18.62 -0.55 2.21
N GLU A 11 18.98 -1.47 1.31
CA GLU A 11 19.69 -1.18 0.06
C GLU A 11 18.89 -0.31 -0.92
N ARG A 12 17.57 -0.23 -0.74
CA ARG A 12 16.65 0.58 -1.58
C ARG A 12 16.03 1.75 -0.84
N TRP A 13 16.51 2.04 0.37
CA TRP A 13 16.02 3.18 1.13
C TRP A 13 16.21 4.50 0.38
N GLY A 14 17.38 4.69 -0.27
CA GLY A 14 17.66 5.87 -1.09
C GLY A 14 16.65 6.06 -2.23
N ASP A 15 16.31 4.97 -2.91
CA ASP A 15 15.33 4.97 -4.01
C ASP A 15 13.92 5.34 -3.51
N LEU A 16 13.55 4.85 -2.31
CA LEU A 16 12.27 5.18 -1.70
C LEU A 16 12.20 6.67 -1.32
N VAL A 17 13.30 7.22 -0.81
CA VAL A 17 13.44 8.66 -0.52
C VAL A 17 13.32 9.48 -1.79
N GLU A 18 13.97 9.08 -2.89
CA GLU A 18 13.84 9.74 -4.19
C GLU A 18 12.39 9.69 -4.70
N LEU A 19 11.74 8.53 -4.57
CA LEU A 19 10.37 8.33 -5.02
C LEU A 19 9.38 9.25 -4.30
N PHE A 20 9.48 9.31 -2.99
CA PHE A 20 8.57 10.12 -2.17
C PHE A 20 8.89 11.61 -2.21
N GLY A 21 10.16 11.95 -2.48
CA GLY A 21 10.62 13.31 -2.57
C GLY A 21 10.46 14.12 -1.27
N PRO A 22 10.66 15.43 -1.32
CA PRO A 22 10.61 16.29 -0.13
C PRO A 22 9.24 16.34 0.54
N SER A 23 8.17 16.01 -0.19
CA SER A 23 6.79 15.95 0.35
C SER A 23 6.45 14.63 1.05
N GLY A 24 7.37 13.67 1.12
CA GLY A 24 7.14 12.37 1.77
C GLY A 24 5.98 11.58 1.15
N GLY A 25 5.90 11.55 -0.19
CA GLY A 25 4.80 10.98 -0.95
C GLY A 25 3.59 11.92 -0.96
N THR A 26 2.77 11.90 0.06
CA THR A 26 1.60 12.77 0.17
C THR A 26 1.56 13.40 1.56
N ARG A 27 1.72 14.74 1.63
CA ARG A 27 1.62 15.51 2.89
C ARG A 27 2.51 14.99 4.03
N GLY A 28 3.71 14.52 3.74
CA GLY A 28 4.65 14.01 4.73
C GLY A 28 4.23 12.71 5.42
N CYS A 29 3.31 11.94 4.84
CA CYS A 29 2.79 10.76 5.52
C CYS A 29 3.76 9.56 5.51
N TRP A 30 4.70 9.48 4.58
CA TRP A 30 5.65 8.36 4.46
C TRP A 30 4.99 6.98 4.65
N CYS A 31 3.74 6.83 4.20
CA CYS A 31 2.88 5.66 4.40
C CYS A 31 2.53 5.33 5.87
N MET A 32 2.92 6.16 6.84
CA MET A 32 2.65 5.94 8.27
C MET A 32 1.17 6.10 8.62
N ALA A 33 0.39 6.85 7.82
CA ALA A 33 -1.06 7.01 8.01
C ALA A 33 -1.85 5.67 8.08
N ARG A 34 -1.22 4.57 7.72
CA ARG A 34 -1.82 3.23 7.78
C ARG A 34 -1.21 2.34 8.86
N ARG A 35 0.05 2.60 9.22
CA ARG A 35 0.82 1.78 10.16
C ARG A 35 0.73 2.28 11.61
N LEU A 36 0.49 3.57 11.80
CA LEU A 36 0.42 4.20 13.13
C LEU A 36 -0.99 4.71 13.43
N PRO A 37 -1.34 4.91 14.71
CA PRO A 37 -2.55 5.63 15.11
C PRO A 37 -2.60 7.01 14.45
N SER A 38 -3.79 7.45 14.03
CA SER A 38 -3.96 8.74 13.32
C SER A 38 -3.50 9.94 14.15
N ALA A 39 -3.69 9.91 15.47
CA ALA A 39 -3.20 10.93 16.38
C ALA A 39 -1.67 11.03 16.37
N GLN A 40 -0.98 9.89 16.33
CA GLN A 40 0.48 9.86 16.25
C GLN A 40 0.98 10.38 14.91
N VAL A 41 0.37 9.97 13.79
CA VAL A 41 0.72 10.48 12.45
C VAL A 41 0.51 11.99 12.34
N ALA A 42 -0.53 12.51 13.00
CA ALA A 42 -0.81 13.95 13.02
C ALA A 42 0.17 14.72 13.89
N ALA A 43 0.61 14.13 15.00
CA ALA A 43 1.63 14.70 15.88
C ALA A 43 3.03 14.67 15.28
N ASN A 44 3.33 13.62 14.51
CA ASN A 44 4.56 13.49 13.75
C ASN A 44 4.58 14.49 12.60
N GLY A 45 5.74 15.09 12.35
CA GLY A 45 6.01 15.81 11.11
C GLY A 45 6.51 14.89 10.00
N ASN A 46 6.93 15.52 8.90
CA ASN A 46 7.48 14.81 7.74
C ASN A 46 8.74 14.00 8.12
N ALA A 47 9.63 14.59 8.93
CA ALA A 47 10.88 13.97 9.33
C ALA A 47 10.66 12.76 10.24
N GLU A 48 9.76 12.85 11.20
CA GLU A 48 9.43 11.79 12.14
C GLU A 48 8.73 10.62 11.45
N ASN A 49 7.82 10.90 10.51
CA ASN A 49 7.19 9.85 9.71
C ASN A 49 8.20 9.15 8.79
N ARG A 50 9.17 9.91 8.24
CA ARG A 50 10.29 9.33 7.47
C ARG A 50 11.12 8.40 8.34
N ALA A 51 11.52 8.85 9.53
CA ALA A 51 12.31 8.05 10.46
C ALA A 51 11.54 6.79 10.90
N ALA A 52 10.23 6.90 11.15
CA ALA A 52 9.40 5.75 11.47
C ALA A 52 9.36 4.71 10.33
N LEU A 53 9.21 5.13 9.06
CA LEU A 53 9.28 4.18 7.94
C LEU A 53 10.66 3.55 7.83
N GLN A 54 11.72 4.34 8.02
CA GLN A 54 13.10 3.84 8.00
C GLN A 54 13.32 2.75 9.04
N SER A 55 12.83 2.94 10.27
CA SER A 55 12.92 1.93 11.33
C SER A 55 12.20 0.62 10.96
N PHE A 56 11.05 0.69 10.25
CA PHE A 56 10.39 -0.51 9.74
C PHE A 56 11.21 -1.23 8.68
N VAL A 57 11.93 -0.50 7.82
CA VAL A 57 12.82 -1.08 6.80
C VAL A 57 14.04 -1.74 7.47
N GLU A 58 14.67 -1.06 8.42
CA GLU A 58 15.84 -1.56 9.17
C GLU A 58 15.49 -2.79 10.03
N ALA A 59 14.26 -2.90 10.50
CA ALA A 59 13.78 -4.09 11.20
C ALA A 59 13.61 -5.33 10.28
N GLY A 60 13.80 -5.18 8.95
CA GLY A 60 13.75 -6.27 7.98
C GLY A 60 12.36 -6.85 7.71
N GLY A 61 11.30 -6.24 8.24
CA GLY A 61 9.93 -6.66 7.98
C GLY A 61 9.41 -6.23 6.61
N PRO A 62 8.35 -6.85 6.10
CA PRO A 62 7.75 -6.47 4.84
C PRO A 62 7.11 -5.09 4.93
N VAL A 63 7.59 -4.14 4.15
CA VAL A 63 7.04 -2.78 4.07
C VAL A 63 6.34 -2.50 2.75
N GLY A 64 6.83 -3.09 1.67
CA GLY A 64 6.26 -2.90 0.33
C GLY A 64 7.29 -3.03 -0.79
N LEU A 65 6.90 -2.54 -1.96
CA LEU A 65 7.67 -2.63 -3.21
C LEU A 65 7.84 -1.25 -3.84
N ILE A 66 9.00 -1.04 -4.49
CA ILE A 66 9.19 0.04 -5.45
C ILE A 66 9.08 -0.53 -6.86
N GLY A 67 8.24 0.10 -7.69
CA GLY A 67 8.20 -0.11 -9.13
C GLY A 67 9.10 0.90 -9.83
N TYR A 68 9.98 0.37 -10.67
CA TYR A 68 10.91 1.15 -11.49
C TYR A 68 10.42 1.20 -12.92
N VAL A 69 10.57 2.35 -13.56
CA VAL A 69 10.37 2.54 -14.98
C VAL A 69 11.69 3.00 -15.59
N ASP A 70 12.22 2.21 -16.53
CA ASP A 70 13.53 2.47 -17.15
C ASP A 70 14.60 2.79 -16.07
N ALA A 71 14.69 1.90 -15.05
CA ALA A 71 15.58 1.96 -13.89
C ALA A 71 15.37 3.15 -12.92
N ARG A 72 14.29 3.93 -13.06
CA ARG A 72 13.98 5.06 -12.15
C ARG A 72 12.80 4.74 -11.24
N PRO A 73 12.86 5.06 -9.93
CA PRO A 73 11.75 4.84 -9.00
C PRO A 73 10.52 5.66 -9.42
N ALA A 74 9.41 4.96 -9.66
CA ALA A 74 8.20 5.54 -10.24
C ALA A 74 6.92 5.25 -9.45
N VAL A 75 6.85 4.06 -8.81
CA VAL A 75 5.64 3.59 -8.11
C VAL A 75 6.02 3.02 -6.75
N TRP A 76 5.20 3.29 -5.75
CA TRP A 76 5.23 2.64 -4.44
C TRP A 76 3.97 1.81 -4.24
N CYS A 77 4.12 0.62 -3.66
CA CYS A 77 3.03 -0.18 -3.15
C CYS A 77 3.34 -0.65 -1.73
N ALA A 78 2.56 -0.20 -0.75
CA ALA A 78 2.62 -0.75 0.60
C ALA A 78 1.87 -2.08 0.62
N VAL A 79 2.59 -3.17 0.82
CA VAL A 79 2.06 -4.52 0.94
C VAL A 79 2.81 -5.28 2.04
N ALA A 80 2.05 -5.85 2.98
CA ALA A 80 2.57 -6.55 4.15
C ALA A 80 1.44 -7.41 4.76
N PRO A 81 1.72 -8.28 5.75
CA PRO A 81 0.68 -8.88 6.57
C PRO A 81 -0.30 -7.82 7.07
N ARG A 82 -1.59 -8.13 7.04
CA ARG A 82 -2.67 -7.21 7.45
C ARG A 82 -2.48 -6.69 8.87
N THR A 83 -1.91 -7.52 9.75
CA THR A 83 -1.58 -7.20 11.14
C THR A 83 -0.61 -6.01 11.29
N ALA A 84 0.22 -5.73 10.26
CA ALA A 84 1.15 -4.60 10.26
C ALA A 84 0.45 -3.24 10.06
N TYR A 85 -0.87 -3.21 9.81
CA TYR A 85 -1.60 -1.98 9.50
C TYR A 85 -2.58 -1.60 10.62
N TYR A 86 -2.15 -0.77 11.54
CA TYR A 86 -2.95 -0.29 12.67
C TYR A 86 -4.34 0.22 12.23
N ALA A 87 -4.40 1.02 11.16
CA ALA A 87 -5.63 1.63 10.69
C ALA A 87 -6.66 0.60 10.15
N ILE A 88 -6.22 -0.58 9.72
CA ILE A 88 -7.10 -1.69 9.35
C ILE A 88 -7.56 -2.41 10.60
N MET A 89 -6.61 -2.86 11.42
CA MET A 89 -6.86 -3.69 12.59
C MET A 89 -7.77 -3.02 13.64
N HIS A 90 -7.75 -1.67 13.71
CA HIS A 90 -8.58 -0.88 14.63
C HIS A 90 -9.74 -0.16 13.92
N SER A 91 -10.10 -0.60 12.72
CA SER A 91 -11.22 -0.02 11.99
C SER A 91 -12.56 -0.44 12.60
N ARG A 92 -13.43 0.55 12.86
CA ARG A 92 -14.81 0.29 13.31
C ARG A 92 -15.76 -0.06 12.16
N THR A 93 -15.30 0.11 10.94
CA THR A 93 -16.19 0.05 9.75
C THR A 93 -15.79 -1.01 8.76
N LEU A 94 -14.55 -1.49 8.82
CA LEU A 94 -14.11 -2.63 8.01
C LEU A 94 -14.42 -3.93 8.77
N PRO A 95 -15.02 -4.91 8.12
CA PRO A 95 -15.14 -6.24 8.70
C PRO A 95 -13.74 -6.87 8.77
N ILE A 96 -13.32 -7.24 9.96
CA ILE A 96 -12.07 -7.97 10.20
C ILE A 96 -12.45 -9.35 10.70
N ASP A 97 -12.19 -10.34 9.88
CA ASP A 97 -12.17 -11.74 10.25
C ASP A 97 -10.74 -12.16 10.56
N ASP A 98 -10.56 -13.16 11.38
CA ASP A 98 -9.27 -13.74 11.73
C ASP A 98 -8.17 -12.69 12.00
N PRO A 99 -8.32 -11.84 13.03
CA PRO A 99 -7.46 -10.69 13.25
C PRO A 99 -5.98 -11.06 13.50
N GLY A 100 -5.70 -12.28 13.91
CA GLY A 100 -4.34 -12.79 14.12
C GLY A 100 -3.73 -13.56 12.96
N ASP A 101 -4.44 -13.70 11.83
CA ASP A 101 -3.94 -14.47 10.69
C ASP A 101 -2.93 -13.66 9.87
N GLU A 102 -1.64 -13.98 10.05
CA GLU A 102 -0.54 -13.36 9.33
C GLU A 102 -0.43 -13.79 7.85
N THR A 103 -1.17 -14.83 7.45
CA THR A 103 -1.24 -15.25 6.04
C THR A 103 -2.21 -14.41 5.22
N ILE A 104 -2.95 -13.50 5.85
CA ILE A 104 -3.75 -12.47 5.16
C ILE A 104 -2.89 -11.22 5.02
N TRP A 105 -2.51 -10.91 3.80
CA TRP A 105 -1.75 -9.72 3.45
C TRP A 105 -2.66 -8.61 2.95
N ALA A 106 -2.19 -7.36 3.00
CA ALA A 106 -2.96 -6.21 2.57
C ALA A 106 -2.14 -5.27 1.67
N ILE A 107 -2.69 -4.92 0.51
CA ILE A 107 -2.25 -3.77 -0.29
C ILE A 107 -2.99 -2.56 0.24
N ASN A 108 -2.28 -1.66 0.93
CA ASN A 108 -2.91 -0.56 1.67
C ASN A 108 -2.59 0.84 1.15
N CYS A 109 -1.56 0.99 0.34
CA CYS A 109 -1.22 2.25 -0.32
C CYS A 109 -0.62 1.98 -1.69
N LEU A 110 -1.05 2.75 -2.68
CA LEU A 110 -0.46 2.83 -4.01
C LEU A 110 -0.15 4.30 -4.29
N PHE A 111 1.10 4.60 -4.59
CA PHE A 111 1.54 5.94 -4.95
C PHE A 111 2.29 5.90 -6.27
N VAL A 112 1.87 6.73 -7.22
CA VAL A 112 2.56 6.90 -8.50
C VAL A 112 3.11 8.32 -8.57
N LYS A 113 4.44 8.44 -8.76
CA LYS A 113 5.13 9.73 -8.92
C LYS A 113 4.48 10.49 -10.08
N ARG A 114 4.22 11.79 -9.89
CA ARG A 114 3.40 12.61 -10.81
C ARG A 114 3.80 12.47 -12.28
N ALA A 115 5.09 12.43 -12.58
CA ALA A 115 5.62 12.30 -13.94
C ALA A 115 5.29 10.97 -14.64
N TYR A 116 4.86 9.95 -13.87
CA TYR A 116 4.56 8.61 -14.37
C TYR A 116 3.07 8.25 -14.34
N ARG A 117 2.21 9.18 -13.90
CA ARG A 117 0.75 8.94 -13.86
C ARG A 117 0.16 8.80 -15.26
N GLY A 118 -0.97 8.10 -15.35
CA GLY A 118 -1.67 7.87 -16.63
C GLY A 118 -1.01 6.85 -17.56
N ARG A 119 0.04 6.14 -17.10
CA ARG A 119 0.79 5.16 -17.92
C ARG A 119 0.42 3.70 -17.63
N GLY A 120 -0.66 3.45 -16.90
CA GLY A 120 -1.13 2.08 -16.60
C GLY A 120 -0.28 1.32 -15.58
N LEU A 121 0.62 1.98 -14.82
CA LEU A 121 1.59 1.33 -13.94
C LEU A 121 0.98 0.67 -12.69
N THR A 122 -0.26 0.99 -12.36
CA THR A 122 -0.93 0.44 -11.17
C THR A 122 -1.21 -1.06 -11.31
N ALA A 123 -1.62 -1.52 -12.50
CA ALA A 123 -1.92 -2.93 -12.73
C ALA A 123 -0.66 -3.82 -12.56
N PRO A 124 0.46 -3.60 -13.27
CA PRO A 124 1.65 -4.41 -13.08
C PRO A 124 2.23 -4.30 -11.66
N MET A 125 1.99 -3.18 -10.96
CA MET A 125 2.40 -3.04 -9.57
C MET A 125 1.56 -3.88 -8.61
N ILE A 126 0.25 -3.99 -8.84
CA ILE A 126 -0.64 -4.88 -8.08
C ILE A 126 -0.24 -6.34 -8.32
N ASP A 127 0.03 -6.74 -9.56
CA ASP A 127 0.46 -8.11 -9.89
C ASP A 127 1.77 -8.45 -9.16
N ALA A 128 2.75 -7.55 -9.17
CA ALA A 128 4.00 -7.73 -8.44
C ALA A 128 3.79 -7.82 -6.91
N ALA A 129 2.87 -7.04 -6.36
CA ALA A 129 2.55 -7.08 -4.93
C ALA A 129 1.87 -8.39 -4.53
N VAL A 130 0.99 -8.91 -5.37
CA VAL A 130 0.34 -10.22 -5.18
C VAL A 130 1.36 -11.34 -5.25
N GLU A 131 2.27 -11.31 -6.22
CA GLU A 131 3.33 -12.31 -6.36
C GLU A 131 4.30 -12.29 -5.18
N TYR A 132 4.67 -11.10 -4.71
CA TYR A 132 5.49 -10.96 -3.50
C TYR A 132 4.80 -11.53 -2.26
N ALA A 133 3.52 -11.22 -2.05
CA ALA A 133 2.75 -11.79 -0.95
C ALA A 133 2.69 -13.31 -1.04
N ARG A 134 2.41 -13.87 -2.24
CA ARG A 134 2.35 -15.30 -2.50
C ARG A 134 3.67 -16.01 -2.14
N THR A 135 4.79 -15.50 -2.60
CA THR A 135 6.12 -16.07 -2.33
C THR A 135 6.55 -15.90 -0.88
N SER A 136 5.91 -14.97 -0.16
CA SER A 136 6.11 -14.76 1.29
C SER A 136 5.15 -15.57 2.16
N GLY A 137 4.35 -16.49 1.59
CA GLY A 137 3.47 -17.39 2.33
C GLY A 137 2.05 -16.86 2.58
N ALA A 138 1.65 -15.77 1.93
CA ALA A 138 0.27 -15.32 2.00
C ALA A 138 -0.69 -16.34 1.36
N ARG A 139 -1.88 -16.51 1.95
CA ARG A 139 -3.00 -17.26 1.36
C ARG A 139 -4.05 -16.35 0.73
N ILE A 140 -4.15 -15.13 1.24
CA ILE A 140 -5.12 -14.12 0.80
C ILE A 140 -4.39 -12.78 0.71
N VAL A 141 -4.69 -12.03 -0.35
CA VAL A 141 -4.35 -10.61 -0.42
C VAL A 141 -5.63 -9.79 -0.40
N GLU A 142 -5.74 -8.86 0.54
CA GLU A 142 -6.80 -7.86 0.64
C GLU A 142 -6.37 -6.53 0.05
N ALA A 143 -7.34 -5.76 -0.43
CA ALA A 143 -7.16 -4.36 -0.73
C ALA A 143 -8.44 -3.58 -0.39
N TYR A 144 -8.29 -2.25 -0.25
CA TYR A 144 -9.36 -1.35 0.21
C TYR A 144 -9.58 -0.20 -0.78
N PRO A 145 -9.84 -0.51 -2.07
CA PRO A 145 -10.02 0.52 -3.09
C PRO A 145 -11.25 1.37 -2.81
N VAL A 146 -11.26 2.57 -3.40
CA VAL A 146 -12.45 3.41 -3.44
C VAL A 146 -13.27 3.09 -4.69
N LYS A 147 -14.61 3.10 -4.54
CA LYS A 147 -15.51 3.12 -5.70
C LYS A 147 -15.32 4.49 -6.38
N ALA A 148 -14.71 4.50 -7.54
CA ALA A 148 -14.43 5.65 -8.40
C ALA A 148 -14.76 7.04 -7.79
N MET A 149 -13.76 7.70 -7.22
CA MET A 149 -13.84 9.11 -6.84
C MET A 149 -12.69 9.87 -7.50
N PRO A 150 -12.94 10.98 -8.18
CA PRO A 150 -11.87 11.85 -8.65
C PRO A 150 -11.00 12.29 -7.45
N GLY A 151 -9.69 12.07 -7.49
CA GLY A 151 -8.74 12.71 -6.60
C GLY A 151 -8.29 11.92 -5.36
N ASP A 152 -8.62 10.63 -5.18
CA ASP A 152 -7.96 9.82 -4.14
C ASP A 152 -6.73 9.07 -4.71
N PRO A 153 -5.52 9.59 -4.50
CA PRO A 153 -4.32 9.06 -5.15
C PRO A 153 -3.72 7.83 -4.46
N GLY A 154 -4.22 7.42 -3.27
CA GLY A 154 -3.48 6.51 -2.41
C GLY A 154 -4.02 5.08 -2.28
N ARG A 155 -5.22 4.77 -2.80
CA ARG A 155 -5.87 3.46 -2.58
C ARG A 155 -6.08 2.64 -3.84
N GLY A 156 -5.86 3.23 -5.01
CA GLY A 156 -6.21 2.62 -6.28
C GLY A 156 -7.73 2.59 -6.55
N VAL A 157 -8.06 2.36 -7.80
CA VAL A 157 -9.45 2.31 -8.28
C VAL A 157 -9.92 0.87 -8.26
N LEU A 158 -11.16 0.64 -7.82
CA LEU A 158 -11.77 -0.69 -7.72
C LEU A 158 -11.61 -1.51 -9.03
N SER A 159 -11.86 -0.90 -10.19
CA SER A 159 -11.76 -1.57 -11.47
C SER A 159 -10.37 -2.16 -11.76
N THR A 160 -9.29 -1.51 -11.28
CA THR A 160 -7.92 -2.03 -11.45
C THR A 160 -7.70 -3.30 -10.63
N PHE A 161 -8.21 -3.35 -9.41
CA PHE A 161 -8.13 -4.56 -8.59
C PHE A 161 -8.99 -5.70 -9.14
N LEU A 162 -10.21 -5.40 -9.63
CA LEU A 162 -11.06 -6.41 -10.27
C LEU A 162 -10.35 -6.98 -11.52
N GLY A 163 -9.72 -6.14 -12.33
CA GLY A 163 -8.91 -6.57 -13.47
C GLY A 163 -7.69 -7.42 -13.08
N ALA A 164 -7.16 -7.26 -11.87
CA ALA A 164 -6.08 -8.06 -11.30
C ALA A 164 -6.59 -9.33 -10.56
N GLY A 165 -7.84 -9.73 -10.75
CA GLY A 165 -8.40 -10.97 -10.21
C GLY A 165 -8.86 -10.90 -8.75
N PHE A 166 -9.01 -9.70 -8.20
CA PHE A 166 -9.67 -9.52 -6.90
C PHE A 166 -11.18 -9.58 -7.06
N THR A 167 -11.86 -10.10 -6.05
CA THR A 167 -13.31 -10.12 -5.95
C THR A 167 -13.80 -9.31 -4.75
N PRO A 168 -14.97 -8.67 -4.83
CA PRO A 168 -15.58 -8.01 -3.68
C PRO A 168 -15.80 -9.01 -2.55
N TYR A 169 -15.35 -8.66 -1.35
CA TYR A 169 -15.53 -9.48 -0.15
C TYR A 169 -16.52 -8.84 0.82
N ALA A 170 -16.40 -7.54 1.05
CA ALA A 170 -17.30 -6.82 1.93
C ALA A 170 -17.33 -5.33 1.59
N GLU A 171 -18.39 -4.66 2.00
CA GLU A 171 -18.52 -3.21 1.91
C GLU A 171 -18.28 -2.56 3.27
N ASN A 172 -17.71 -1.36 3.27
CA ASN A 172 -17.63 -0.55 4.46
C ASN A 172 -19.04 -0.21 4.97
N ARG A 173 -19.28 -0.42 6.26
CA ARG A 173 -20.59 -0.26 6.90
C ARG A 173 -21.07 1.20 7.00
N THR A 174 -20.23 2.17 6.68
CA THR A 174 -20.63 3.58 6.69
C THR A 174 -20.83 4.13 5.29
N THR A 175 -21.96 4.79 5.07
CA THR A 175 -22.32 5.45 3.80
C THR A 175 -21.39 6.60 3.40
N ALA A 176 -20.63 7.14 4.37
CA ALA A 176 -19.71 8.27 4.15
C ALA A 176 -18.40 7.88 3.43
N ARG A 177 -18.02 6.60 3.43
CA ARG A 177 -16.80 6.11 2.76
C ARG A 177 -17.14 4.90 1.91
N ARG A 178 -17.18 5.09 0.61
CA ARG A 178 -17.46 4.04 -0.39
C ARG A 178 -16.24 3.11 -0.60
N ASN A 179 -15.66 2.61 0.48
CA ASN A 179 -14.59 1.63 0.38
C ASN A 179 -15.20 0.24 0.24
N VAL A 180 -14.63 -0.53 -0.65
CA VAL A 180 -14.92 -1.95 -0.80
C VAL A 180 -13.71 -2.71 -0.30
N VAL A 181 -13.93 -3.77 0.46
CA VAL A 181 -12.88 -4.75 0.71
C VAL A 181 -12.91 -5.75 -0.43
N VAL A 182 -11.80 -5.89 -1.11
CA VAL A 182 -11.63 -6.90 -2.16
C VAL A 182 -10.55 -7.89 -1.75
N ARG A 183 -10.71 -9.14 -2.14
CA ARG A 183 -9.77 -10.23 -1.85
C ARG A 183 -9.37 -10.97 -3.10
N ARG A 184 -8.14 -11.45 -3.09
CA ARG A 184 -7.64 -12.46 -4.02
C ARG A 184 -7.06 -13.61 -3.21
N THR A 185 -7.62 -14.80 -3.37
CA THR A 185 -7.04 -16.06 -2.85
C THR A 185 -5.87 -16.47 -3.75
N LEU A 186 -4.78 -16.98 -3.15
CA LEU A 186 -3.52 -17.29 -3.82
C LEU A 186 -3.29 -18.80 -3.95
#